data_a66188dfd1182959bcf694adc9902bb1
#
_entry.id   a66188dfd1182959bcf694adc9902bb1
#
_cell.length_a   1.000
_cell.length_b   1.000
_cell.length_c   1.000
_cell.angle_alpha   90.00
_cell.angle_beta   90.00
_cell.angle_gamma   90.00
#
_symmetry.space_group_name_H-M   'P 1'
#
loop_
_entity.id
_entity.type
_entity.pdbx_description
1 polymer ?
#
loop_
_entity_poly.entity_id
_entity_poly.type
_entity_poly.pdbx_seq_one_letter_code
_entity_poly.pdbx_strand_id
1 'polypeptide(L)'
;MSAVTKLGALAATAALSMTLVACGGSPGSGGNGNSRDTAQSLAAQAQYNPQAYDNLRDGGTLTTAQPEISPQWNIFQGNTTAYSQAVWNWYNPILTTSSPDGKPAFNPDYLTDVKADTVSGNTRITYTINPKATYNDGSPIDWTAFEATWKANNAQNKAYIVNSSDGYDRIASVTRGVDDRQAIVTFNGANVWWQALFGSLLNPKALDPQVFNQGYVDNPHPEWGAGPYTVQKFDKQNGTVIFTRNPKWWGKKGKLDARTFLAMEDVASINAFRNGQLDSTPVGTKDRLAQVQGMTGIDIRKGISLHNDLFTLNSKSPILADPQIRKAVFEGIDRKQIADITFQGLNFTETLPGSLTLFSFQDGYQDNFSKVITFDANKAKQDLEAAGWRAGPDGMRSKNGQPLEFSYVNTGDDPVGKAIAGAVVAMLKNIGIKLDIQQVASRDFSTIISGRKFDIFYSGFLQSDPFGMAYICQLYCSDSQLNLSGTNNPAFDSQVKAVNTLPTAQEQFAKGNEVETEAFKTYGLMPTLTLPAIIAVKHGLANYGSGRFFSTTPENIGWQK
;
A
#
# COMPACT_ATOMS: atom_id res chain seq x y z
N MET A 1 -70.31 24.30 -38.12
CA MET A 1 -69.67 25.55 -38.54
C MET A 1 -68.36 25.64 -37.81
N SER A 2 -67.30 25.21 -38.46
CA SER A 2 -66.27 26.05 -39.09
C SER A 2 -65.42 26.76 -38.05
N ALA A 3 -64.10 26.67 -37.90
CA ALA A 3 -63.08 26.46 -38.91
C ALA A 3 -61.80 25.91 -38.27
N VAL A 4 -61.09 25.18 -39.06
CA VAL A 4 -59.72 24.69 -38.89
C VAL A 4 -58.75 25.83 -39.09
N THR A 5 -57.71 25.93 -38.27
CA THR A 5 -56.50 26.62 -38.72
C THR A 5 -55.26 25.83 -38.23
N LYS A 6 -54.53 25.29 -39.19
CA LYS A 6 -53.22 24.72 -39.05
C LYS A 6 -52.19 25.84 -38.92
N LEU A 7 -51.22 25.71 -38.02
CA LEU A 7 -49.93 26.41 -38.17
C LEU A 7 -48.79 25.46 -37.77
N GLY A 8 -47.83 25.46 -38.59
CA GLY A 8 -46.80 24.58 -38.88
C GLY A 8 -45.63 24.59 -37.93
N ALA A 9 -45.01 23.47 -37.83
CA ALA A 9 -43.73 23.22 -37.15
C ALA A 9 -42.58 23.78 -38.01
N LEU A 10 -41.78 24.64 -37.46
CA LEU A 10 -40.44 24.93 -37.97
C LEU A 10 -39.43 24.12 -37.11
N ALA A 11 -38.91 23.09 -37.76
CA ALA A 11 -37.73 22.40 -37.25
C ALA A 11 -36.49 23.17 -37.61
N ALA A 12 -35.77 23.68 -36.62
CA ALA A 12 -34.43 24.23 -36.74
C ALA A 12 -33.41 23.10 -36.53
N THR A 13 -32.91 22.56 -37.61
CA THR A 13 -31.74 21.65 -37.63
C THR A 13 -30.48 22.47 -37.47
N ALA A 14 -29.85 22.42 -36.31
CA ALA A 14 -28.49 22.89 -36.11
C ALA A 14 -27.52 21.76 -36.52
N ALA A 15 -26.91 21.89 -37.68
CA ALA A 15 -25.83 21.04 -38.14
C ALA A 15 -24.55 21.39 -37.37
N LEU A 16 -24.10 20.49 -36.50
CA LEU A 16 -22.75 20.49 -35.95
C LEU A 16 -21.79 19.94 -37.00
N SER A 17 -21.02 20.78 -37.63
CA SER A 17 -19.92 20.42 -38.51
C SER A 17 -18.75 19.94 -37.64
N MET A 18 -18.52 18.61 -37.56
CA MET A 18 -17.27 18.04 -37.11
C MET A 18 -16.20 18.25 -38.17
N THR A 19 -15.28 19.14 -37.92
CA THR A 19 -14.03 19.20 -38.68
C THR A 19 -13.10 18.10 -38.19
N LEU A 20 -13.00 17.05 -38.96
CA LEU A 20 -11.90 16.07 -38.88
C LEU A 20 -10.63 16.78 -39.39
N VAL A 21 -9.76 17.15 -38.47
CA VAL A 21 -8.38 17.50 -38.82
C VAL A 21 -7.58 16.19 -38.88
N ALA A 22 -7.43 15.65 -40.08
CA ALA A 22 -6.45 14.62 -40.37
C ALA A 22 -5.08 15.29 -40.49
N CYS A 23 -4.26 15.23 -39.45
CA CYS A 23 -2.83 15.53 -39.54
C CYS A 23 -2.08 14.26 -39.95
N GLY A 24 -1.86 14.11 -41.25
CA GLY A 24 -0.77 13.32 -41.78
C GLY A 24 0.53 14.08 -41.53
N GLY A 25 1.37 13.61 -40.60
CA GLY A 25 2.70 14.14 -40.33
C GLY A 25 3.73 13.11 -40.72
N SER A 26 4.54 13.45 -41.72
CA SER A 26 5.79 12.76 -42.09
C SER A 26 6.78 12.75 -40.92
N PRO A 27 7.70 11.78 -40.84
CA PRO A 27 8.72 11.74 -39.81
C PRO A 27 9.78 12.79 -40.08
N GLY A 28 9.73 13.89 -39.34
CA GLY A 28 10.75 14.94 -39.28
C GLY A 28 11.53 14.83 -38.00
N SER A 29 12.80 14.65 -38.16
CA SER A 29 13.90 14.57 -37.19
C SER A 29 13.87 15.64 -36.08
N GLY A 30 14.21 15.22 -34.86
CA GLY A 30 15.07 15.98 -33.95
C GLY A 30 14.40 17.06 -33.12
N GLY A 31 13.92 16.65 -31.96
CA GLY A 31 13.67 17.54 -30.82
C GLY A 31 13.85 16.73 -29.54
N ASN A 32 15.12 16.64 -29.05
CA ASN A 32 15.40 16.14 -27.70
C ASN A 32 14.89 17.13 -26.65
N GLY A 33 13.60 17.20 -26.45
CA GLY A 33 13.01 17.75 -25.26
C GLY A 33 12.88 16.62 -24.25
N ASN A 34 13.87 16.48 -23.36
CA ASN A 34 13.75 15.60 -22.18
C ASN A 34 12.64 16.13 -21.27
N SER A 35 11.38 15.84 -21.59
CA SER A 35 10.29 16.06 -20.66
C SER A 35 10.53 15.13 -19.44
N ARG A 36 10.51 15.71 -18.23
CA ARG A 36 10.60 14.93 -17.01
C ARG A 36 9.33 14.10 -16.85
N ASP A 37 9.52 12.84 -16.42
CA ASP A 37 8.39 12.03 -15.94
C ASP A 37 7.78 12.71 -14.70
N THR A 38 6.46 12.72 -14.60
CA THR A 38 5.73 13.23 -13.43
C THR A 38 4.90 12.14 -12.82
N ALA A 39 4.45 12.34 -11.58
CA ALA A 39 3.55 11.39 -10.92
C ALA A 39 2.29 11.13 -11.78
N GLN A 40 1.68 12.16 -12.37
CA GLN A 40 0.55 12.01 -13.29
C GLN A 40 0.91 11.25 -14.57
N SER A 41 2.07 11.55 -15.19
CA SER A 41 2.46 10.87 -16.43
C SER A 41 2.75 9.39 -16.19
N LEU A 42 3.36 9.04 -15.05
CA LEU A 42 3.60 7.66 -14.66
C LEU A 42 2.31 6.96 -14.19
N ALA A 43 1.40 7.68 -13.52
CA ALA A 43 0.10 7.16 -13.15
C ALA A 43 -0.79 6.84 -14.37
N ALA A 44 -0.57 7.48 -15.51
CA ALA A 44 -1.24 7.16 -16.77
C ALA A 44 -0.67 5.90 -17.45
N GLN A 45 0.45 5.36 -16.97
CA GLN A 45 1.14 4.21 -17.56
C GLN A 45 1.02 2.98 -16.65
N ALA A 46 0.99 1.80 -17.29
CA ALA A 46 1.06 0.52 -16.60
C ALA A 46 2.01 -0.39 -17.39
N GLN A 47 3.23 -0.56 -16.90
CA GLN A 47 4.28 -1.33 -17.57
C GLN A 47 4.53 -2.64 -16.83
N TYR A 48 3.74 -3.68 -17.17
CA TYR A 48 3.81 -5.01 -16.56
C TYR A 48 3.84 -6.15 -17.58
N ASN A 49 4.02 -5.84 -18.89
CA ASN A 49 3.99 -6.79 -20.00
C ASN A 49 2.71 -7.66 -19.98
N PRO A 50 1.53 -7.07 -20.26
CA PRO A 50 0.27 -7.80 -20.23
C PRO A 50 0.24 -8.90 -21.30
N GLN A 51 0.05 -10.15 -20.86
CA GLN A 51 -0.09 -11.31 -21.70
C GLN A 51 -1.29 -12.15 -21.28
N ALA A 52 -2.01 -12.69 -22.27
CA ALA A 52 -2.99 -13.71 -22.00
C ALA A 52 -2.31 -14.99 -21.48
N TYR A 53 -3.02 -15.76 -20.65
CA TYR A 53 -2.50 -17.00 -20.07
C TYR A 53 -1.91 -17.95 -21.12
N ASP A 54 -2.56 -18.10 -22.30
CA ASP A 54 -2.11 -19.01 -23.36
C ASP A 54 -0.84 -18.54 -24.09
N ASN A 55 -0.46 -17.27 -23.94
CA ASN A 55 0.78 -16.72 -24.47
C ASN A 55 1.97 -16.96 -23.55
N LEU A 56 1.72 -17.47 -22.35
CA LEU A 56 2.78 -17.81 -21.41
C LEU A 56 3.27 -19.24 -21.64
N ARG A 57 4.59 -19.41 -21.68
CA ARG A 57 5.18 -20.75 -21.70
C ARG A 57 4.94 -21.47 -20.38
N ASP A 58 4.88 -22.78 -20.42
CA ASP A 58 4.84 -23.61 -19.23
C ASP A 58 6.27 -23.85 -18.71
N GLY A 59 6.48 -23.68 -17.42
CA GLY A 59 7.79 -23.86 -16.79
C GLY A 59 8.58 -22.58 -16.54
N GLY A 60 9.77 -22.76 -15.98
CA GLY A 60 10.66 -21.69 -15.54
C GLY A 60 10.40 -21.25 -14.09
N THR A 61 11.30 -20.40 -13.60
CA THR A 61 11.26 -19.89 -12.22
C THR A 61 11.11 -18.37 -12.22
N LEU A 62 10.64 -17.84 -11.10
CA LEU A 62 10.69 -16.41 -10.80
C LEU A 62 11.34 -16.23 -9.44
N THR A 63 12.53 -15.61 -9.41
CA THR A 63 13.28 -15.33 -8.19
C THR A 63 13.41 -13.82 -8.00
N THR A 64 13.00 -13.31 -6.84
CA THR A 64 13.15 -11.90 -6.47
C THR A 64 13.66 -11.76 -5.05
N ALA A 65 14.25 -10.60 -4.75
CA ALA A 65 14.61 -10.23 -3.39
C ALA A 65 13.52 -9.35 -2.73
N GLN A 66 13.49 -9.39 -1.42
CA GLN A 66 12.82 -8.42 -0.55
C GLN A 66 13.68 -8.20 0.71
N PRO A 67 13.55 -7.07 1.41
CA PRO A 67 14.41 -6.73 2.56
C PRO A 67 14.38 -7.76 3.69
N GLU A 68 13.21 -8.36 3.96
CA GLU A 68 13.05 -9.42 4.96
C GLU A 68 12.06 -10.49 4.49
N ILE A 69 12.15 -11.70 5.03
CA ILE A 69 11.00 -12.61 5.12
C ILE A 69 10.37 -12.36 6.49
N SER A 70 9.25 -11.66 6.49
CA SER A 70 8.57 -11.29 7.72
C SER A 70 8.20 -12.53 8.53
N PRO A 71 8.41 -12.52 9.86
CA PRO A 71 8.04 -13.65 10.71
C PRO A 71 6.53 -13.88 10.80
N GLN A 72 5.70 -12.82 10.62
CA GLN A 72 4.24 -12.94 10.65
C GLN A 72 3.68 -13.26 9.26
N TRP A 73 3.12 -14.47 9.12
CA TRP A 73 2.53 -14.94 7.86
C TRP A 73 1.03 -14.68 7.75
N ASN A 74 0.34 -14.37 8.84
CA ASN A 74 -1.08 -14.00 8.82
C ASN A 74 -1.24 -12.52 8.45
N ILE A 75 -1.75 -12.23 7.26
CA ILE A 75 -1.94 -10.85 6.78
C ILE A 75 -3.03 -10.07 7.54
N PHE A 76 -3.88 -10.75 8.27
CA PHE A 76 -4.93 -10.11 9.09
C PHE A 76 -4.42 -9.69 10.47
N GLN A 77 -3.24 -10.16 10.88
CA GLN A 77 -2.64 -9.88 12.19
C GLN A 77 -1.86 -8.56 12.16
N GLY A 78 -1.88 -7.80 13.25
CA GLY A 78 -1.38 -6.43 13.34
C GLY A 78 0.14 -6.23 13.13
N ASN A 79 0.95 -7.30 13.25
CA ASN A 79 2.39 -7.25 12.98
C ASN A 79 2.75 -7.63 11.54
N THR A 80 1.75 -7.76 10.66
CA THR A 80 1.98 -8.03 9.24
C THR A 80 2.67 -6.85 8.55
N THR A 81 3.40 -7.14 7.48
CA THR A 81 4.06 -6.14 6.63
C THR A 81 3.68 -6.34 5.17
N ALA A 82 4.06 -5.41 4.30
CA ALA A 82 3.95 -5.58 2.85
C ALA A 82 4.69 -6.83 2.35
N TYR A 83 5.77 -7.23 3.05
CA TYR A 83 6.51 -8.46 2.72
C TYR A 83 5.73 -9.73 3.08
N SER A 84 4.95 -9.71 4.17
CA SER A 84 3.99 -10.78 4.49
C SER A 84 2.93 -10.93 3.40
N GLN A 85 2.36 -9.81 2.96
CA GLN A 85 1.35 -9.78 1.89
C GLN A 85 1.91 -10.34 0.57
N ALA A 86 3.16 -9.99 0.23
CA ALA A 86 3.81 -10.46 -0.99
C ALA A 86 3.95 -11.99 -1.05
N VAL A 87 4.27 -12.64 0.08
CA VAL A 87 4.37 -14.11 0.13
C VAL A 87 3.01 -14.77 0.29
N TRP A 88 2.07 -14.18 1.06
CA TRP A 88 0.71 -14.68 1.25
C TRP A 88 -0.03 -14.88 -0.07
N ASN A 89 0.09 -13.94 -0.98
CA ASN A 89 -0.61 -13.93 -2.26
C ASN A 89 -0.24 -15.11 -3.19
N TRP A 90 0.81 -15.87 -2.90
CA TRP A 90 1.20 -16.99 -3.74
C TRP A 90 0.48 -18.29 -3.39
N TYR A 91 0.01 -18.46 -2.16
CA TYR A 91 -0.51 -19.76 -1.71
C TYR A 91 -1.87 -19.68 -1.00
N ASN A 92 -2.40 -18.50 -0.74
CA ASN A 92 -3.70 -18.30 -0.10
C ASN A 92 -4.76 -17.82 -1.10
N PRO A 93 -6.04 -17.83 -0.71
CA PRO A 93 -7.12 -17.34 -1.56
C PRO A 93 -6.92 -15.88 -1.98
N ILE A 94 -7.09 -15.59 -3.26
CA ILE A 94 -7.21 -14.24 -3.83
C ILE A 94 -8.59 -14.15 -4.50
N LEU A 95 -9.53 -13.52 -3.81
CA LEU A 95 -10.91 -13.43 -4.29
C LEU A 95 -11.15 -12.26 -5.25
N THR A 96 -10.28 -11.24 -5.18
CA THR A 96 -10.41 -10.02 -5.99
C THR A 96 -9.07 -9.67 -6.61
N THR A 97 -9.11 -9.30 -7.88
CA THR A 97 -8.00 -8.69 -8.62
C THR A 97 -8.42 -7.31 -9.11
N SER A 98 -7.47 -6.50 -9.58
CA SER A 98 -7.76 -5.14 -10.05
C SER A 98 -7.09 -4.88 -11.39
N SER A 99 -7.79 -4.14 -12.26
CA SER A 99 -7.19 -3.56 -13.47
C SER A 99 -6.25 -2.39 -13.11
N PRO A 100 -5.41 -1.91 -14.04
CA PRO A 100 -4.53 -0.77 -13.77
C PRO A 100 -5.24 0.50 -13.29
N ASP A 101 -6.48 0.73 -13.71
CA ASP A 101 -7.32 1.86 -13.27
C ASP A 101 -8.08 1.59 -11.96
N GLY A 102 -7.81 0.44 -11.32
CA GLY A 102 -8.35 0.10 -10.00
C GLY A 102 -9.74 -0.51 -10.02
N LYS A 103 -10.27 -0.91 -11.18
CA LYS A 103 -11.56 -1.62 -11.23
C LYS A 103 -11.40 -3.03 -10.70
N PRO A 104 -12.15 -3.40 -9.65
CA PRO A 104 -12.10 -4.75 -9.09
C PRO A 104 -12.76 -5.77 -10.03
N ALA A 105 -12.20 -6.97 -10.05
CA ALA A 105 -12.76 -8.14 -10.72
C ALA A 105 -12.70 -9.33 -9.74
N PHE A 106 -13.80 -10.07 -9.62
CA PHE A 106 -13.84 -11.26 -8.77
C PHE A 106 -13.19 -12.44 -9.47
N ASN A 107 -12.40 -13.18 -8.70
CA ASN A 107 -11.72 -14.37 -9.21
C ASN A 107 -12.69 -15.55 -9.35
N PRO A 108 -12.98 -16.02 -10.58
CA PRO A 108 -13.97 -17.08 -10.81
C PRO A 108 -13.53 -18.46 -10.28
N ASP A 109 -12.26 -18.63 -9.97
CA ASP A 109 -11.78 -19.86 -9.32
C ASP A 109 -12.30 -19.98 -7.88
N TYR A 110 -12.61 -18.86 -7.21
CA TYR A 110 -13.19 -18.86 -5.87
C TYR A 110 -14.66 -18.43 -5.83
N LEU A 111 -15.06 -17.47 -6.68
CA LEU A 111 -16.40 -16.88 -6.67
C LEU A 111 -17.05 -16.99 -8.04
N THR A 112 -18.16 -17.73 -8.13
CA THR A 112 -18.90 -17.87 -9.38
C THR A 112 -19.90 -16.74 -9.61
N ASP A 113 -20.32 -16.05 -8.54
CA ASP A 113 -21.20 -14.89 -8.60
C ASP A 113 -21.01 -14.00 -7.36
N VAL A 114 -21.15 -12.70 -7.55
CA VAL A 114 -21.18 -11.72 -6.45
C VAL A 114 -22.26 -10.69 -6.75
N LYS A 115 -23.24 -10.58 -5.84
CA LYS A 115 -24.36 -9.62 -5.96
C LYS A 115 -24.34 -8.64 -4.82
N ALA A 116 -24.46 -7.36 -5.15
CA ALA A 116 -24.63 -6.28 -4.18
C ALA A 116 -26.05 -5.71 -4.27
N ASP A 117 -26.76 -5.71 -3.18
CA ASP A 117 -28.10 -5.19 -3.05
C ASP A 117 -28.18 -4.17 -1.91
N THR A 118 -29.20 -3.31 -1.95
CA THR A 118 -29.61 -2.49 -0.80
C THR A 118 -30.92 -3.03 -0.25
N VAL A 119 -30.91 -3.46 1.01
CA VAL A 119 -32.09 -4.02 1.67
C VAL A 119 -32.39 -3.20 2.93
N SER A 120 -33.52 -2.52 2.97
CA SER A 120 -33.92 -1.65 4.09
C SER A 120 -32.84 -0.63 4.48
N GLY A 121 -32.15 -0.05 3.48
CA GLY A 121 -31.08 0.94 3.67
C GLY A 121 -29.70 0.34 4.00
N ASN A 122 -29.60 -0.98 4.12
CA ASN A 122 -28.36 -1.69 4.41
C ASN A 122 -27.74 -2.26 3.14
N THR A 123 -26.44 -2.12 2.97
CA THR A 123 -25.70 -2.85 1.91
C THR A 123 -25.67 -4.34 2.27
N ARG A 124 -26.03 -5.19 1.31
CA ARG A 124 -25.99 -6.64 1.43
C ARG A 124 -25.27 -7.23 0.24
N ILE A 125 -24.24 -8.03 0.50
CA ILE A 125 -23.46 -8.70 -0.52
C ILE A 125 -23.69 -10.20 -0.40
N THR A 126 -24.02 -10.83 -1.52
CA THR A 126 -24.14 -12.28 -1.63
C THR A 126 -22.98 -12.82 -2.47
N TYR A 127 -22.10 -13.60 -1.85
CA TYR A 127 -20.99 -14.28 -2.49
C TYR A 127 -21.37 -15.72 -2.78
N THR A 128 -21.34 -16.16 -4.03
CA THR A 128 -21.53 -17.56 -4.41
C THR A 128 -20.16 -18.18 -4.67
N ILE A 129 -19.80 -19.14 -3.81
CA ILE A 129 -18.46 -19.73 -3.77
C ILE A 129 -18.39 -20.91 -4.76
N ASN A 130 -17.29 -20.99 -5.50
CA ASN A 130 -17.06 -22.10 -6.42
C ASN A 130 -17.10 -23.44 -5.67
N PRO A 131 -17.93 -24.41 -6.09
CA PRO A 131 -18.05 -25.69 -5.39
C PRO A 131 -16.76 -26.51 -5.35
N LYS A 132 -15.78 -26.22 -6.23
CA LYS A 132 -14.46 -26.86 -6.23
C LYS A 132 -13.48 -26.25 -5.22
N ALA A 133 -13.77 -25.05 -4.69
CA ALA A 133 -12.84 -24.34 -3.83
C ALA A 133 -12.63 -25.07 -2.50
N THR A 134 -11.38 -25.47 -2.23
CA THR A 134 -10.97 -26.22 -1.03
C THR A 134 -9.62 -25.73 -0.52
N TYR A 135 -9.41 -25.80 0.77
CA TYR A 135 -8.08 -25.66 1.34
C TYR A 135 -7.21 -26.91 1.06
N ASN A 136 -5.91 -26.77 1.20
CA ASN A 136 -4.96 -27.87 0.95
C ASN A 136 -5.13 -29.05 1.91
N ASP A 137 -5.77 -28.87 3.07
CA ASP A 137 -6.14 -29.97 3.97
C ASP A 137 -7.41 -30.73 3.53
N GLY A 138 -8.05 -30.29 2.44
CA GLY A 138 -9.26 -30.88 1.89
C GLY A 138 -10.56 -30.30 2.44
N SER A 139 -10.52 -29.42 3.44
CA SER A 139 -11.71 -28.74 3.92
C SER A 139 -12.25 -27.74 2.87
N PRO A 140 -13.59 -27.61 2.76
CA PRO A 140 -14.17 -26.69 1.77
C PRO A 140 -13.91 -25.22 2.13
N ILE A 141 -13.76 -24.37 1.12
CA ILE A 141 -13.95 -22.92 1.31
C ILE A 141 -15.44 -22.68 1.21
N ASP A 142 -16.07 -22.31 2.30
CA ASP A 142 -17.49 -22.06 2.41
C ASP A 142 -17.80 -20.75 3.16
N TRP A 143 -19.08 -20.49 3.47
CA TRP A 143 -19.49 -19.27 4.16
C TRP A 143 -18.81 -19.07 5.52
N THR A 144 -18.35 -20.15 6.18
CA THR A 144 -17.66 -20.05 7.48
C THR A 144 -16.29 -19.39 7.36
N ALA A 145 -15.64 -19.43 6.19
CA ALA A 145 -14.40 -18.70 5.95
C ALA A 145 -14.63 -17.17 5.93
N PHE A 146 -15.76 -16.72 5.36
CA PHE A 146 -16.19 -15.32 5.43
C PHE A 146 -16.54 -14.93 6.87
N GLU A 147 -17.27 -15.79 7.58
CA GLU A 147 -17.61 -15.57 8.99
C GLU A 147 -16.36 -15.50 9.87
N ALA A 148 -15.39 -16.40 9.68
CA ALA A 148 -14.12 -16.40 10.42
C ALA A 148 -13.30 -15.13 10.16
N THR A 149 -13.20 -14.73 8.89
CA THR A 149 -12.51 -13.48 8.51
C THR A 149 -13.17 -12.28 9.19
N TRP A 150 -14.49 -12.19 9.15
CA TRP A 150 -15.23 -11.12 9.82
C TRP A 150 -15.09 -11.15 11.35
N LYS A 151 -15.29 -12.31 11.99
CA LYS A 151 -15.21 -12.44 13.46
C LYS A 151 -13.83 -12.05 14.00
N ALA A 152 -12.77 -12.39 13.28
CA ALA A 152 -11.41 -12.02 13.68
C ALA A 152 -11.19 -10.51 13.57
N ASN A 153 -11.73 -9.84 12.52
CA ASN A 153 -11.39 -8.45 12.18
C ASN A 153 -12.43 -7.40 12.62
N ASN A 154 -13.59 -7.78 13.16
CA ASN A 154 -14.69 -6.85 13.46
C ASN A 154 -14.49 -5.99 14.72
N ALA A 155 -13.35 -6.05 15.37
CA ALA A 155 -12.98 -5.33 16.58
C ALA A 155 -13.84 -5.64 17.84
N GLN A 156 -14.77 -6.61 17.79
CA GLN A 156 -15.61 -6.97 18.93
C GLN A 156 -14.84 -7.76 19.99
N ASN A 157 -13.93 -8.64 19.57
CA ASN A 157 -13.09 -9.40 20.47
C ASN A 157 -11.65 -8.83 20.48
N LYS A 158 -11.29 -8.13 21.53
CA LYS A 158 -9.96 -7.50 21.71
C LYS A 158 -8.80 -8.49 21.88
N ALA A 159 -9.07 -9.79 21.98
CA ALA A 159 -8.02 -10.81 21.97
C ALA A 159 -7.35 -10.95 20.59
N TYR A 160 -8.00 -10.55 19.50
CA TYR A 160 -7.39 -10.49 18.18
C TYR A 160 -6.62 -9.17 18.02
N ILE A 161 -5.32 -9.26 17.75
CA ILE A 161 -4.47 -8.11 17.39
C ILE A 161 -4.53 -7.99 15.87
N VAL A 162 -5.47 -7.19 15.37
CA VAL A 162 -5.75 -7.12 13.94
C VAL A 162 -4.95 -6.03 13.22
N ASN A 163 -4.68 -6.27 11.94
CA ASN A 163 -4.09 -5.28 11.04
C ASN A 163 -5.05 -4.10 10.80
N SER A 164 -6.32 -4.39 10.49
CA SER A 164 -7.38 -3.39 10.34
C SER A 164 -8.74 -3.98 10.69
N SER A 165 -9.57 -3.17 11.32
CA SER A 165 -10.99 -3.46 11.47
C SER A 165 -11.88 -2.64 10.54
N ASP A 166 -11.28 -1.76 9.72
CA ASP A 166 -12.02 -0.88 8.82
C ASP A 166 -13.00 -1.67 7.95
N GLY A 167 -14.25 -1.26 7.94
CA GLY A 167 -15.34 -1.89 7.20
C GLY A 167 -15.85 -3.20 7.79
N TYR A 168 -15.00 -4.06 8.40
CA TYR A 168 -15.42 -5.27 9.10
C TYR A 168 -16.23 -4.96 10.36
N ASP A 169 -15.92 -3.88 11.06
CA ASP A 169 -16.66 -3.39 12.23
C ASP A 169 -18.06 -2.87 11.88
N ARG A 170 -18.33 -2.61 10.60
CA ARG A 170 -19.63 -2.20 10.08
C ARG A 170 -20.52 -3.34 9.61
N ILE A 171 -20.00 -4.57 9.56
CA ILE A 171 -20.80 -5.74 9.20
C ILE A 171 -21.70 -6.12 10.36
N ALA A 172 -23.01 -6.18 10.10
CA ALA A 172 -24.03 -6.61 11.04
C ALA A 172 -24.06 -8.14 11.18
N SER A 173 -23.89 -8.84 10.06
CA SER A 173 -23.90 -10.30 10.04
C SER A 173 -23.19 -10.87 8.81
N VAL A 174 -22.60 -12.05 9.00
CA VAL A 174 -22.23 -12.97 7.93
C VAL A 174 -22.99 -14.26 8.18
N THR A 175 -23.80 -14.67 7.23
CA THR A 175 -24.69 -15.83 7.37
C THR A 175 -24.59 -16.77 6.17
N ARG A 176 -24.97 -18.02 6.40
CA ARG A 176 -25.18 -19.00 5.34
C ARG A 176 -26.33 -18.55 4.43
N GLY A 177 -26.14 -18.65 3.11
CA GLY A 177 -27.19 -18.42 2.13
C GLY A 177 -28.02 -19.69 1.87
N VAL A 178 -28.32 -19.98 0.61
CA VAL A 178 -29.13 -21.15 0.22
C VAL A 178 -28.45 -22.47 0.55
N ASP A 179 -27.12 -22.50 0.57
CA ASP A 179 -26.28 -23.63 0.97
C ASP A 179 -24.95 -23.16 1.56
N ASP A 180 -24.05 -24.09 1.90
CA ASP A 180 -22.73 -23.77 2.50
C ASP A 180 -21.81 -23.02 1.52
N ARG A 181 -22.07 -23.07 0.22
CA ARG A 181 -21.31 -22.36 -0.82
C ARG A 181 -21.82 -20.95 -1.08
N GLN A 182 -22.68 -20.42 -0.22
CA GLN A 182 -23.15 -19.05 -0.33
C GLN A 182 -23.02 -18.31 0.99
N ALA A 183 -22.22 -17.22 0.99
CA ALA A 183 -22.10 -16.30 2.11
C ALA A 183 -22.89 -15.02 1.86
N ILE A 184 -23.70 -14.62 2.83
CA ILE A 184 -24.45 -13.36 2.82
C ILE A 184 -23.86 -12.43 3.86
N VAL A 185 -23.28 -11.30 3.42
CA VAL A 185 -22.71 -10.26 4.26
C VAL A 185 -23.65 -9.08 4.27
N THR A 186 -24.15 -8.71 5.46
CA THR A 186 -25.05 -7.56 5.64
C THR A 186 -24.34 -6.50 6.48
N PHE A 187 -24.34 -5.26 5.99
CA PHE A 187 -23.73 -4.12 6.69
C PHE A 187 -24.77 -3.35 7.50
N ASN A 188 -24.31 -2.60 8.49
CA ASN A 188 -25.10 -1.59 9.17
C ASN A 188 -25.09 -0.29 8.34
N GLY A 189 -26.17 -0.06 7.57
CA GLY A 189 -26.28 1.06 6.64
C GLY A 189 -25.58 0.84 5.31
N ALA A 190 -25.41 1.90 4.53
CA ALA A 190 -24.67 1.88 3.28
C ALA A 190 -23.17 1.65 3.52
N ASN A 191 -22.55 0.82 2.71
CA ASN A 191 -21.08 0.67 2.66
C ASN A 191 -20.59 0.87 1.23
N VAL A 192 -19.94 2.00 0.98
CA VAL A 192 -19.45 2.41 -0.35
C VAL A 192 -18.26 1.56 -0.78
N TRP A 193 -17.42 1.14 0.18
CA TRP A 193 -16.15 0.47 -0.06
C TRP A 193 -16.21 -1.05 0.25
N TRP A 194 -17.37 -1.68 0.13
CA TRP A 194 -17.50 -3.10 0.44
C TRP A 194 -16.53 -4.00 -0.35
N GLN A 195 -16.08 -3.57 -1.54
CA GLN A 195 -15.12 -4.30 -2.38
C GLN A 195 -13.69 -4.28 -1.81
N ALA A 196 -13.40 -3.43 -0.83
CA ALA A 196 -12.14 -3.44 -0.09
C ALA A 196 -12.02 -4.63 0.87
N LEU A 197 -13.14 -5.33 1.15
CA LEU A 197 -13.22 -6.42 2.11
C LEU A 197 -13.20 -7.79 1.42
N PHE A 198 -12.79 -8.80 2.14
CA PHE A 198 -12.76 -10.20 1.67
C PHE A 198 -11.94 -10.41 0.38
N GLY A 199 -10.93 -9.57 0.12
CA GLY A 199 -9.98 -9.82 -0.97
C GLY A 199 -9.18 -11.10 -0.78
N SER A 200 -9.04 -11.54 0.48
CA SER A 200 -8.55 -12.86 0.90
C SER A 200 -9.39 -13.37 2.07
N LEU A 201 -9.24 -14.66 2.44
CA LEU A 201 -10.00 -15.28 3.52
C LEU A 201 -9.07 -15.92 4.55
N LEU A 202 -9.40 -15.75 5.82
CA LEU A 202 -8.81 -16.48 6.92
C LEU A 202 -9.33 -17.94 6.93
N ASN A 203 -8.46 -18.91 7.08
CA ASN A 203 -8.91 -20.29 7.31
C ASN A 203 -9.66 -20.36 8.65
N PRO A 204 -10.88 -20.97 8.72
CA PRO A 204 -11.65 -21.04 9.96
C PRO A 204 -10.91 -21.67 11.16
N LYS A 205 -9.92 -22.55 10.90
CA LYS A 205 -9.06 -23.14 11.94
C LYS A 205 -8.16 -22.11 12.64
N ALA A 206 -7.95 -20.95 12.02
CA ALA A 206 -7.19 -19.85 12.60
C ALA A 206 -8.06 -18.88 13.42
N LEU A 207 -9.34 -19.17 13.65
CA LEU A 207 -10.24 -18.29 14.41
C LEU A 207 -9.97 -18.29 15.93
N ASP A 208 -9.22 -19.26 16.47
CA ASP A 208 -8.73 -19.16 17.85
C ASP A 208 -7.77 -17.94 17.97
N PRO A 209 -7.96 -17.04 18.97
CA PRO A 209 -7.12 -15.85 19.10
C PRO A 209 -5.62 -16.14 19.26
N GLN A 210 -5.25 -17.23 19.92
CA GLN A 210 -3.85 -17.62 20.05
C GLN A 210 -3.29 -18.07 18.71
N VAL A 211 -4.04 -18.89 17.97
CA VAL A 211 -3.64 -19.32 16.62
C VAL A 211 -3.57 -18.11 15.67
N PHE A 212 -4.57 -17.22 15.70
CA PHE A 212 -4.58 -16.00 14.90
C PHE A 212 -3.36 -15.13 15.15
N ASN A 213 -3.00 -14.88 16.41
CA ASN A 213 -1.92 -13.99 16.78
C ASN A 213 -0.53 -14.62 16.65
N GLN A 214 -0.38 -15.91 16.98
CA GLN A 214 0.92 -16.56 17.15
C GLN A 214 1.12 -17.79 16.27
N GLY A 215 0.05 -18.46 15.83
CA GLY A 215 0.14 -19.70 15.07
C GLY A 215 0.87 -19.56 13.74
N TYR A 216 0.81 -18.37 13.14
CA TYR A 216 1.48 -18.07 11.88
C TYR A 216 2.89 -17.45 12.03
N VAL A 217 3.38 -17.25 13.26
CA VAL A 217 4.74 -16.72 13.44
C VAL A 217 5.77 -17.80 13.05
N ASP A 218 6.56 -17.48 12.03
CA ASP A 218 7.53 -18.39 11.41
C ASP A 218 6.91 -19.73 10.94
N ASN A 219 5.61 -19.75 10.70
CA ASN A 219 4.87 -20.92 10.28
C ASN A 219 3.84 -20.57 9.19
N PRO A 220 4.09 -20.90 7.93
CA PRO A 220 3.22 -20.52 6.81
C PRO A 220 1.90 -21.29 6.73
N HIS A 221 1.71 -22.39 7.44
CA HIS A 221 0.55 -23.26 7.34
C HIS A 221 0.17 -23.63 5.90
N PRO A 222 1.03 -24.30 5.13
CA PRO A 222 0.75 -24.62 3.73
C PRO A 222 -0.52 -25.48 3.55
N GLU A 223 -0.92 -26.24 4.57
CA GLU A 223 -2.15 -27.04 4.60
C GLU A 223 -3.42 -26.18 4.65
N TRP A 224 -3.33 -24.94 5.13
CA TRP A 224 -4.44 -23.97 5.17
C TRP A 224 -4.43 -23.03 3.96
N GLY A 225 -3.45 -23.16 3.09
CA GLY A 225 -3.43 -22.48 1.79
C GLY A 225 -4.46 -23.06 0.84
N ALA A 226 -4.78 -22.29 -0.20
CA ALA A 226 -5.74 -22.68 -1.23
C ALA A 226 -5.42 -22.04 -2.58
N GLY A 227 -4.19 -21.62 -2.80
CA GLY A 227 -3.75 -20.96 -4.04
C GLY A 227 -3.20 -21.93 -5.09
N PRO A 228 -2.86 -21.41 -6.30
CA PRO A 228 -2.26 -22.18 -7.39
C PRO A 228 -0.85 -22.68 -7.09
N TYR A 229 -0.22 -22.13 -6.08
CA TYR A 229 1.08 -22.57 -5.55
C TYR A 229 0.95 -22.94 -4.07
N THR A 230 1.92 -23.67 -3.57
CA THR A 230 2.03 -24.03 -2.15
C THR A 230 3.47 -23.86 -1.68
N VAL A 231 3.66 -23.62 -0.37
CA VAL A 231 4.99 -23.49 0.22
C VAL A 231 5.70 -24.85 0.17
N GLN A 232 6.77 -24.92 -0.59
CA GLN A 232 7.65 -26.09 -0.64
C GLN A 232 8.73 -26.04 0.43
N LYS A 233 9.31 -24.83 0.61
CA LYS A 233 10.40 -24.61 1.57
C LYS A 233 10.26 -23.23 2.20
N PHE A 234 10.41 -23.18 3.50
CA PHE A 234 10.71 -21.96 4.25
C PHE A 234 11.99 -22.17 5.04
N ASP A 235 13.01 -21.40 4.73
CA ASP A 235 14.31 -21.42 5.39
C ASP A 235 14.54 -20.06 6.06
N LYS A 236 14.15 -19.98 7.33
CA LYS A 236 14.25 -18.75 8.12
C LYS A 236 15.71 -18.29 8.27
N GLN A 237 16.67 -19.21 8.41
CA GLN A 237 18.07 -18.86 8.64
C GLN A 237 18.69 -18.19 7.42
N ASN A 238 18.38 -18.71 6.23
CA ASN A 238 18.88 -18.18 4.96
C ASN A 238 17.89 -17.19 4.30
N GLY A 239 16.80 -16.82 4.97
CA GLY A 239 15.81 -15.88 4.45
C GLY A 239 15.25 -16.30 3.09
N THR A 240 14.86 -17.57 2.93
CA THR A 240 14.40 -18.11 1.64
C THR A 240 13.02 -18.72 1.76
N VAL A 241 12.12 -18.36 0.84
CA VAL A 241 10.82 -19.01 0.65
C VAL A 241 10.70 -19.49 -0.78
N ILE A 242 10.34 -20.77 -0.95
CA ILE A 242 10.12 -21.39 -2.26
C ILE A 242 8.69 -21.92 -2.32
N PHE A 243 7.98 -21.48 -3.36
CA PHE A 243 6.66 -21.99 -3.72
C PHE A 243 6.79 -22.84 -4.97
N THR A 244 6.03 -23.95 -5.04
CA THR A 244 5.86 -24.79 -6.21
C THR A 244 4.40 -24.95 -6.55
N ARG A 245 4.10 -25.45 -7.75
CA ARG A 245 2.72 -25.70 -8.15
C ARG A 245 1.99 -26.54 -7.12
N ASN A 246 0.78 -26.10 -6.79
CA ASN A 246 -0.06 -26.82 -5.83
C ASN A 246 -0.80 -27.98 -6.55
N PRO A 247 -0.54 -29.25 -6.22
CA PRO A 247 -1.21 -30.37 -6.86
C PRO A 247 -2.71 -30.49 -6.50
N LYS A 248 -3.15 -29.77 -5.45
CA LYS A 248 -4.56 -29.74 -5.00
C LYS A 248 -5.34 -28.55 -5.58
N TRP A 249 -4.68 -27.70 -6.37
CA TRP A 249 -5.33 -26.57 -7.02
C TRP A 249 -6.32 -27.02 -8.10
N TRP A 250 -7.53 -26.51 -8.06
CA TRP A 250 -8.65 -26.87 -8.94
C TRP A 250 -8.80 -25.96 -10.17
N GLY A 251 -8.13 -24.80 -10.19
CA GLY A 251 -8.18 -23.81 -11.26
C GLY A 251 -7.13 -24.04 -12.35
N LYS A 252 -6.80 -23.00 -13.09
CA LYS A 252 -5.76 -23.05 -14.12
C LYS A 252 -4.39 -23.33 -13.48
N LYS A 253 -3.63 -24.26 -14.04
CA LYS A 253 -2.29 -24.61 -13.61
C LYS A 253 -1.37 -23.37 -13.59
N GLY A 254 -0.60 -23.18 -12.54
CA GLY A 254 0.42 -22.14 -12.50
C GLY A 254 1.44 -22.28 -13.63
N LYS A 255 1.83 -21.20 -14.28
CA LYS A 255 2.79 -21.23 -15.39
C LYS A 255 4.22 -21.49 -14.94
N LEU A 256 4.64 -20.93 -13.79
CA LEU A 256 5.97 -21.13 -13.25
C LEU A 256 6.09 -22.52 -12.58
N ASP A 257 7.27 -23.14 -12.67
CA ASP A 257 7.59 -24.34 -11.86
C ASP A 257 7.80 -23.97 -10.40
N ALA A 258 8.47 -22.84 -10.16
CA ALA A 258 8.73 -22.34 -8.83
C ALA A 258 8.75 -20.81 -8.76
N ARG A 259 8.41 -20.30 -7.58
CA ARG A 259 8.54 -18.91 -7.17
C ARG A 259 9.43 -18.83 -5.93
N THR A 260 10.51 -18.05 -5.98
CA THR A 260 11.44 -17.90 -4.86
C THR A 260 11.53 -16.45 -4.41
N PHE A 261 11.40 -16.24 -3.10
CA PHE A 261 11.73 -15.00 -2.42
C PHE A 261 13.02 -15.17 -1.62
N LEU A 262 13.92 -14.19 -1.71
CA LEU A 262 15.16 -14.16 -0.98
C LEU A 262 15.23 -12.87 -0.14
N ALA A 263 15.53 -12.98 1.15
CA ALA A 263 15.83 -11.82 1.97
C ALA A 263 17.22 -11.29 1.59
N MET A 264 17.29 -10.04 1.15
CA MET A 264 18.55 -9.38 0.76
C MET A 264 18.49 -7.90 1.04
N GLU A 265 19.62 -7.33 1.45
CA GLU A 265 19.82 -5.88 1.46
C GLU A 265 19.84 -5.32 0.03
N ASP A 266 19.58 -4.03 -0.11
CA ASP A 266 19.42 -3.39 -1.41
C ASP A 266 20.67 -3.47 -2.27
N VAL A 267 21.85 -3.24 -1.68
CA VAL A 267 23.13 -3.35 -2.40
C VAL A 267 23.41 -4.79 -2.85
N ALA A 268 23.05 -5.79 -2.06
CA ALA A 268 23.18 -7.19 -2.44
C ALA A 268 22.22 -7.55 -3.57
N SER A 269 20.98 -7.05 -3.54
CA SER A 269 19.93 -7.40 -4.51
C SER A 269 20.26 -6.92 -5.93
N ILE A 270 20.82 -5.72 -6.11
CA ILE A 270 21.21 -5.25 -7.45
C ILE A 270 22.37 -6.07 -8.03
N ASN A 271 23.34 -6.45 -7.19
CA ASN A 271 24.44 -7.32 -7.63
C ASN A 271 23.94 -8.72 -8.01
N ALA A 272 23.03 -9.30 -7.22
CA ALA A 272 22.41 -10.59 -7.52
C ALA A 272 21.62 -10.57 -8.84
N PHE A 273 20.90 -9.47 -9.14
CA PHE A 273 20.22 -9.30 -10.41
C PHE A 273 21.21 -9.24 -11.59
N ARG A 274 22.25 -8.42 -11.48
CA ARG A 274 23.31 -8.30 -12.52
C ARG A 274 24.02 -9.62 -12.80
N ASN A 275 24.18 -10.46 -11.78
CA ASN A 275 24.77 -11.80 -11.89
C ASN A 275 23.75 -12.87 -12.34
N GLY A 276 22.51 -12.49 -12.65
CA GLY A 276 21.47 -13.41 -13.13
C GLY A 276 20.80 -14.27 -12.07
N GLN A 277 21.09 -14.04 -10.77
CA GLN A 277 20.49 -14.78 -9.64
C GLN A 277 19.05 -14.33 -9.34
N LEU A 278 18.70 -13.09 -9.67
CA LEU A 278 17.35 -12.57 -9.59
C LEU A 278 16.76 -12.32 -10.97
N ASP A 279 15.45 -12.41 -11.09
CA ASP A 279 14.72 -12.16 -12.33
C ASP A 279 14.12 -10.74 -12.38
N SER A 280 14.03 -10.08 -11.23
CA SER A 280 13.62 -8.68 -11.11
C SER A 280 14.27 -8.04 -9.89
N THR A 281 14.50 -6.71 -9.97
CA THR A 281 14.98 -5.89 -8.85
C THR A 281 14.49 -4.44 -9.01
N PRO A 282 14.15 -3.73 -7.91
CA PRO A 282 13.91 -2.29 -7.95
C PRO A 282 15.18 -1.54 -8.40
N VAL A 283 15.00 -0.52 -9.26
CA VAL A 283 16.09 0.35 -9.74
C VAL A 283 15.68 1.83 -9.69
N GLY A 284 14.85 2.19 -8.71
CA GLY A 284 14.29 3.52 -8.52
C GLY A 284 15.27 4.56 -7.94
N THR A 285 16.57 4.33 -7.95
CA THR A 285 17.60 5.31 -7.59
C THR A 285 18.59 5.49 -8.74
N LYS A 286 19.26 6.67 -8.80
CA LYS A 286 20.25 6.97 -9.84
C LYS A 286 21.30 5.86 -9.98
N ASP A 287 21.86 5.45 -8.86
CA ASP A 287 22.99 4.51 -8.86
C ASP A 287 22.55 3.10 -9.25
N ARG A 288 21.38 2.65 -8.82
CA ARG A 288 20.83 1.35 -9.20
C ARG A 288 20.41 1.32 -10.67
N LEU A 289 19.77 2.41 -11.16
CA LEU A 289 19.41 2.52 -12.57
C LEU A 289 20.64 2.51 -13.49
N ALA A 290 21.69 3.24 -13.12
CA ALA A 290 22.95 3.26 -13.87
C ALA A 290 23.62 1.88 -13.95
N GLN A 291 23.50 1.05 -12.91
CA GLN A 291 24.09 -0.29 -12.87
C GLN A 291 23.45 -1.29 -13.83
N VAL A 292 22.22 -1.06 -14.27
CA VAL A 292 21.49 -1.92 -15.22
C VAL A 292 21.35 -1.27 -16.60
N GLN A 293 21.69 0.01 -16.72
CA GLN A 293 21.63 0.72 -18.00
C GLN A 293 22.59 0.09 -19.00
N GLY A 294 22.10 -0.25 -20.18
CA GLY A 294 22.89 -0.93 -21.22
C GLY A 294 23.03 -2.44 -21.06
N MET A 295 22.47 -3.04 -20.01
CA MET A 295 22.38 -4.51 -19.94
C MET A 295 21.44 -5.04 -21.04
N THR A 296 21.84 -6.13 -21.69
CA THR A 296 21.00 -6.85 -22.66
C THR A 296 20.12 -7.89 -21.98
N GLY A 297 19.00 -8.25 -22.60
CA GLY A 297 18.10 -9.29 -22.07
C GLY A 297 17.25 -8.88 -20.87
N ILE A 298 17.12 -7.58 -20.63
CA ILE A 298 16.28 -7.01 -19.58
C ILE A 298 15.35 -5.92 -20.14
N ASP A 299 14.25 -5.67 -19.43
CA ASP A 299 13.36 -4.52 -19.63
C ASP A 299 13.41 -3.62 -18.39
N ILE A 300 13.40 -2.31 -18.60
CA ILE A 300 13.15 -1.35 -17.52
C ILE A 300 11.69 -0.94 -17.58
N ARG A 301 10.92 -1.22 -16.52
CA ARG A 301 9.49 -0.92 -16.43
C ARG A 301 9.27 0.19 -15.44
N LYS A 302 8.54 1.22 -15.88
CA LYS A 302 8.25 2.42 -15.09
C LYS A 302 6.77 2.56 -14.85
N GLY A 303 6.42 3.13 -13.72
CA GLY A 303 5.07 3.52 -13.34
C GLY A 303 5.11 4.36 -12.08
N ILE A 304 3.95 4.71 -11.55
CA ILE A 304 3.86 5.31 -10.22
C ILE A 304 3.89 4.23 -9.16
N SER A 305 4.57 4.48 -8.06
CA SER A 305 4.47 3.63 -6.87
C SER A 305 3.12 3.82 -6.20
N LEU A 306 2.61 2.77 -5.59
CA LEU A 306 1.47 2.83 -4.66
C LEU A 306 1.96 2.88 -3.21
N HIS A 307 3.06 3.57 -2.97
CA HIS A 307 3.71 3.71 -1.69
C HIS A 307 3.74 5.19 -1.30
N ASN A 308 3.31 5.49 -0.08
CA ASN A 308 3.43 6.82 0.50
C ASN A 308 4.56 6.80 1.52
N ASP A 309 5.70 7.39 1.16
CA ASP A 309 6.79 7.61 2.11
C ASP A 309 6.43 8.69 3.12
N LEU A 310 6.83 8.49 4.35
CA LEU A 310 6.51 9.43 5.43
C LEU A 310 7.52 9.37 6.58
N PHE A 311 7.62 10.47 7.31
CA PHE A 311 8.18 10.47 8.65
C PHE A 311 7.11 10.15 9.67
N THR A 312 7.42 9.24 10.57
CA THR A 312 6.63 8.94 11.76
C THR A 312 7.39 9.40 13.01
N LEU A 313 6.75 10.22 13.84
CA LEU A 313 7.25 10.60 15.15
C LEU A 313 6.50 9.82 16.22
N ASN A 314 7.23 9.07 17.03
CA ASN A 314 6.65 8.26 18.10
C ASN A 314 6.23 9.14 19.29
N SER A 315 4.95 9.43 19.43
CA SER A 315 4.40 10.24 20.54
C SER A 315 4.49 9.56 21.90
N LYS A 316 4.91 8.29 21.96
CA LYS A 316 5.16 7.57 23.21
C LYS A 316 6.60 7.71 23.70
N SER A 317 7.49 8.23 22.86
CA SER A 317 8.84 8.63 23.27
C SER A 317 8.77 9.84 24.24
N PRO A 318 9.54 9.87 25.33
CA PRO A 318 9.41 10.89 26.38
C PRO A 318 9.48 12.33 25.86
N ILE A 319 10.45 12.63 24.98
CA ILE A 319 10.62 14.00 24.43
C ILE A 319 9.54 14.28 23.38
N LEU A 320 9.25 13.32 22.51
CA LEU A 320 8.25 13.48 21.44
C LEU A 320 6.80 13.32 21.94
N ALA A 321 6.57 13.07 23.22
CA ALA A 321 5.24 13.18 23.83
C ALA A 321 4.67 14.60 23.72
N ASP A 322 5.55 15.63 23.77
CA ASP A 322 5.15 17.03 23.60
C ASP A 322 4.84 17.34 22.12
N PRO A 323 3.58 17.69 21.77
CA PRO A 323 3.21 18.02 20.39
C PRO A 323 3.92 19.27 19.86
N GLN A 324 4.38 20.20 20.71
CA GLN A 324 5.11 21.39 20.27
C GLN A 324 6.49 21.01 19.72
N ILE A 325 7.14 20.00 20.31
CA ILE A 325 8.41 19.47 19.78
C ILE A 325 8.17 18.78 18.45
N ARG A 326 7.14 17.92 18.34
CA ARG A 326 6.82 17.26 17.07
C ARG A 326 6.50 18.26 15.97
N LYS A 327 5.76 19.33 16.28
CA LYS A 327 5.48 20.43 15.36
C LYS A 327 6.78 21.07 14.85
N ALA A 328 7.66 21.46 15.77
CA ALA A 328 8.94 22.08 15.42
C ALA A 328 9.84 21.15 14.59
N VAL A 329 9.83 19.83 14.86
CA VAL A 329 10.53 18.85 14.02
C VAL A 329 10.01 18.89 12.60
N PHE A 330 8.68 18.89 12.39
CA PHE A 330 8.11 18.94 11.04
C PHE A 330 8.30 20.30 10.35
N GLU A 331 8.23 21.40 11.07
CA GLU A 331 8.59 22.73 10.54
C GLU A 331 10.07 22.82 10.16
N GLY A 332 10.94 22.03 10.82
CA GLY A 332 12.37 21.99 10.55
C GLY A 332 12.80 21.08 9.40
N ILE A 333 11.94 20.20 8.89
CA ILE A 333 12.24 19.25 7.81
C ILE A 333 11.76 19.81 6.46
N ASP A 334 12.71 20.04 5.54
CA ASP A 334 12.40 20.43 4.15
C ASP A 334 12.13 19.19 3.27
N ARG A 335 10.85 18.90 3.01
CA ARG A 335 10.43 17.81 2.14
C ARG A 335 10.95 17.97 0.71
N LYS A 336 11.14 19.23 0.24
CA LYS A 336 11.69 19.47 -1.09
C LYS A 336 13.13 19.00 -1.19
N GLN A 337 13.95 19.24 -0.18
CA GLN A 337 15.33 18.76 -0.15
C GLN A 337 15.37 17.21 -0.15
N ILE A 338 14.42 16.55 0.53
CA ILE A 338 14.29 15.09 0.50
C ILE A 338 13.93 14.60 -0.91
N ALA A 339 13.00 15.27 -1.58
CA ALA A 339 12.66 14.98 -2.96
C ALA A 339 13.85 15.16 -3.91
N ASP A 340 14.62 16.24 -3.76
CA ASP A 340 15.80 16.54 -4.58
C ASP A 340 16.89 15.44 -4.39
N ILE A 341 17.08 14.92 -3.17
CA ILE A 341 17.98 13.80 -2.89
C ILE A 341 17.48 12.52 -3.57
N THR A 342 16.19 12.20 -3.38
CA THR A 342 15.60 10.94 -3.85
C THR A 342 15.53 10.88 -5.37
N PHE A 343 15.13 11.97 -6.02
CA PHE A 343 14.94 12.00 -7.48
C PHE A 343 16.19 12.38 -8.26
N GLN A 344 17.31 12.60 -7.60
CA GLN A 344 18.56 12.94 -8.28
C GLN A 344 18.87 11.92 -9.39
N GLY A 345 18.97 12.38 -10.62
CA GLY A 345 19.35 11.57 -11.78
C GLY A 345 18.26 10.63 -12.34
N LEU A 346 17.04 10.64 -11.80
CA LEU A 346 15.91 9.83 -12.29
C LEU A 346 15.11 10.48 -13.43
N ASN A 347 15.36 11.73 -13.74
CA ASN A 347 14.53 12.54 -14.67
C ASN A 347 13.03 12.52 -14.27
N PHE A 348 12.74 12.57 -12.96
CA PHE A 348 11.42 12.52 -12.38
C PHE A 348 11.18 13.72 -11.47
N THR A 349 9.93 14.12 -11.32
CA THR A 349 9.48 15.14 -10.36
C THR A 349 8.03 14.85 -9.96
N GLU A 350 7.68 15.23 -8.74
CA GLU A 350 6.28 15.17 -8.28
C GLU A 350 5.92 16.40 -7.46
N THR A 351 4.61 16.70 -7.40
CA THR A 351 4.07 17.55 -6.35
C THR A 351 4.07 16.75 -5.06
N LEU A 352 4.65 17.33 -3.99
CA LEU A 352 4.77 16.63 -2.71
C LEU A 352 3.39 16.19 -2.20
N PRO A 353 3.21 14.94 -1.80
CA PRO A 353 1.91 14.44 -1.35
C PRO A 353 1.46 15.14 -0.07
N GLY A 354 0.16 15.38 0.03
CA GLY A 354 -0.47 16.00 1.19
C GLY A 354 -1.52 15.15 1.86
N SER A 355 -1.71 13.91 1.41
CA SER A 355 -2.62 12.93 1.99
C SER A 355 -1.91 11.57 2.08
N LEU A 356 -2.28 10.76 3.08
CA LEU A 356 -1.87 9.36 3.23
C LEU A 356 -3.00 8.39 2.86
N THR A 357 -4.23 8.89 2.68
CA THR A 357 -5.39 8.09 2.30
C THR A 357 -5.59 8.03 0.80
N LEU A 358 -5.22 9.08 0.08
CA LEU A 358 -5.41 9.19 -1.36
C LEU A 358 -4.12 9.68 -2.04
N PHE A 359 -3.79 9.11 -3.19
CA PHE A 359 -2.73 9.61 -4.06
C PHE A 359 -3.22 10.82 -4.87
N SER A 360 -2.29 11.70 -5.26
CA SER A 360 -2.59 12.93 -6.03
C SER A 360 -3.28 12.70 -7.38
N PHE A 361 -3.28 11.47 -7.88
CA PHE A 361 -3.96 11.07 -9.12
C PHE A 361 -5.33 10.41 -8.89
N GLN A 362 -5.80 10.29 -7.64
CA GLN A 362 -7.12 9.73 -7.31
C GLN A 362 -8.16 10.82 -7.12
N ASP A 363 -9.42 10.49 -7.42
CA ASP A 363 -10.56 11.35 -7.14
C ASP A 363 -10.66 11.63 -5.64
N GLY A 364 -11.04 12.85 -5.30
CA GLY A 364 -11.18 13.28 -3.91
C GLY A 364 -9.89 13.69 -3.20
N TYR A 365 -8.72 13.53 -3.82
CA TYR A 365 -7.45 13.98 -3.25
C TYR A 365 -7.44 15.46 -2.91
N GLN A 366 -6.89 15.80 -1.74
CA GLN A 366 -6.52 17.15 -1.34
C GLN A 366 -5.16 17.15 -0.65
N ASP A 367 -4.44 18.26 -0.78
CA ASP A 367 -3.25 18.50 0.03
C ASP A 367 -3.69 18.97 1.44
N ASN A 368 -3.93 18.03 2.33
CA ASN A 368 -4.36 18.28 3.70
C ASN A 368 -3.19 18.64 4.61
N PHE A 369 -2.00 18.09 4.34
CA PHE A 369 -0.82 18.32 5.16
C PHE A 369 -0.34 19.76 5.10
N SER A 370 -0.26 20.35 3.91
CA SER A 370 0.23 21.74 3.73
C SER A 370 -0.71 22.81 4.32
N LYS A 371 -1.97 22.42 4.63
CA LYS A 371 -2.89 23.29 5.40
C LYS A 371 -2.47 23.42 6.87
N VAL A 372 -1.65 22.49 7.37
CA VAL A 372 -1.28 22.38 8.80
C VAL A 372 0.17 22.75 9.04
N ILE A 373 1.09 22.26 8.19
CA ILE A 373 2.54 22.46 8.33
C ILE A 373 3.14 22.90 7.01
N THR A 374 3.99 23.93 7.11
CA THR A 374 4.93 24.33 6.06
C THR A 374 6.34 24.35 6.63
N PHE A 375 7.33 24.04 5.81
CA PHE A 375 8.74 24.15 6.20
C PHE A 375 9.08 25.61 6.54
N ASP A 376 9.51 25.85 7.78
CA ASP A 376 10.04 27.13 8.24
C ASP A 376 10.94 26.89 9.45
N ALA A 377 12.25 26.81 9.21
CA ALA A 377 13.24 26.59 10.25
C ALA A 377 13.30 27.75 11.28
N ASN A 378 12.96 28.98 10.89
CA ASN A 378 12.95 30.11 11.81
C ASN A 378 11.74 30.04 12.75
N LYS A 379 10.58 29.65 12.21
CA LYS A 379 9.39 29.41 13.03
C LYS A 379 9.61 28.24 13.98
N ALA A 380 10.21 27.14 13.54
CA ALA A 380 10.58 26.01 14.41
C ALA A 380 11.46 26.47 15.59
N LYS A 381 12.47 27.33 15.34
CA LYS A 381 13.30 27.89 16.40
C LYS A 381 12.49 28.73 17.40
N GLN A 382 11.57 29.56 16.90
CA GLN A 382 10.70 30.40 17.74
C GLN A 382 9.74 29.54 18.58
N ASP A 383 9.14 28.52 17.99
CA ASP A 383 8.22 27.63 18.69
C ASP A 383 8.94 26.84 19.80
N LEU A 384 10.16 26.33 19.54
CA LEU A 384 10.99 25.69 20.56
C LEU A 384 11.37 26.66 21.69
N GLU A 385 11.72 27.92 21.33
CA GLU A 385 12.04 28.95 22.31
C GLU A 385 10.82 29.27 23.21
N ALA A 386 9.64 29.42 22.60
CA ALA A 386 8.37 29.64 23.30
C ALA A 386 8.00 28.46 24.23
N ALA A 387 8.33 27.24 23.82
CA ALA A 387 8.18 26.03 24.63
C ALA A 387 9.22 25.88 25.74
N GLY A 388 10.16 26.83 25.86
CA GLY A 388 11.18 26.88 26.92
C GLY A 388 12.47 26.12 26.60
N TRP A 389 12.66 25.67 25.36
CA TRP A 389 13.90 25.03 24.90
C TRP A 389 14.91 26.10 24.47
N ARG A 390 15.94 26.36 25.30
CA ARG A 390 16.93 27.42 25.10
C ARG A 390 18.16 26.90 24.36
N ALA A 391 18.65 27.66 23.38
CA ALA A 391 19.89 27.34 22.70
C ALA A 391 21.10 27.59 23.58
N GLY A 392 22.01 26.63 23.67
CA GLY A 392 23.31 26.74 24.31
C GLY A 392 24.35 27.39 23.38
N PRO A 393 25.60 27.53 23.87
CA PRO A 393 26.71 28.12 23.10
C PRO A 393 27.05 27.34 21.83
N ASP A 394 26.77 26.04 21.81
CA ASP A 394 26.95 25.12 20.65
C ASP A 394 25.75 25.14 19.70
N GLY A 395 24.72 25.94 20.01
CA GLY A 395 23.48 26.00 19.24
C GLY A 395 22.47 24.90 19.57
N MET A 396 22.84 23.89 20.37
CA MET A 396 21.92 22.82 20.77
C MET A 396 21.00 23.33 21.89
N ARG A 397 19.77 22.80 21.91
CA ARG A 397 18.76 23.25 22.86
C ARG A 397 18.67 22.34 24.07
N SER A 398 18.37 22.95 25.21
CA SER A 398 18.04 22.24 26.44
C SER A 398 16.93 22.94 27.20
N LYS A 399 16.24 22.18 28.06
CA LYS A 399 15.21 22.69 28.99
C LYS A 399 15.39 22.02 30.35
N ASN A 400 15.56 22.82 31.41
CA ASN A 400 15.79 22.31 32.78
C ASN A 400 16.96 21.31 32.86
N GLY A 401 18.04 21.56 32.13
CA GLY A 401 19.22 20.68 32.09
C GLY A 401 19.07 19.43 31.18
N GLN A 402 17.89 19.15 30.65
CA GLN A 402 17.66 18.05 29.71
C GLN A 402 17.97 18.52 28.29
N PRO A 403 18.88 17.86 27.56
CA PRO A 403 19.13 18.16 26.14
C PRO A 403 17.95 17.79 25.27
N LEU A 404 17.74 18.52 24.17
CA LEU A 404 16.76 18.18 23.12
C LEU A 404 17.42 17.21 22.12
N GLU A 405 17.41 15.95 22.49
CA GLU A 405 18.03 14.90 21.68
C GLU A 405 17.15 13.63 21.63
N PHE A 406 17.13 12.96 20.50
CA PHE A 406 16.42 11.71 20.28
C PHE A 406 17.00 10.96 19.07
N SER A 407 16.48 9.74 18.81
CA SER A 407 17.02 8.85 17.79
C SER A 407 16.26 8.91 16.47
N TYR A 408 16.98 8.67 15.39
CA TYR A 408 16.43 8.37 14.06
C TYR A 408 16.84 6.95 13.69
N VAL A 409 15.87 6.06 13.50
CA VAL A 409 16.13 4.70 13.02
C VAL A 409 16.16 4.69 11.50
N ASN A 410 17.29 4.26 10.93
CA ASN A 410 17.47 4.03 9.51
C ASN A 410 17.65 2.54 9.23
N THR A 411 16.74 1.94 8.45
CA THR A 411 16.78 0.52 8.11
C THR A 411 17.44 0.28 6.76
N GLY A 412 18.21 -0.80 6.66
CA GLY A 412 18.83 -1.21 5.41
C GLY A 412 20.11 -0.48 5.05
N ASP A 413 20.64 -0.78 3.86
CA ASP A 413 21.92 -0.29 3.41
C ASP A 413 21.84 0.70 2.23
N ASP A 414 20.60 1.07 1.81
CA ASP A 414 20.37 1.97 0.67
C ASP A 414 21.09 3.32 0.84
N PRO A 415 21.94 3.74 -0.13
CA PRO A 415 22.64 5.01 -0.05
C PRO A 415 21.72 6.23 -0.01
N VAL A 416 20.56 6.19 -0.67
CA VAL A 416 19.59 7.30 -0.67
C VAL A 416 18.95 7.44 0.71
N GLY A 417 18.56 6.34 1.37
CA GLY A 417 18.05 6.35 2.73
C GLY A 417 19.07 6.93 3.72
N LYS A 418 20.35 6.57 3.58
CA LYS A 418 21.45 7.15 4.38
C LYS A 418 21.63 8.65 4.12
N ALA A 419 21.52 9.09 2.86
CA ALA A 419 21.63 10.51 2.50
C ALA A 419 20.45 11.32 3.08
N ILE A 420 19.23 10.78 3.04
CA ILE A 420 18.04 11.38 3.68
C ILE A 420 18.26 11.51 5.18
N ALA A 421 18.72 10.44 5.86
CA ALA A 421 19.00 10.47 7.30
C ALA A 421 20.02 11.55 7.65
N GLY A 422 21.13 11.66 6.89
CA GLY A 422 22.13 12.70 7.05
C GLY A 422 21.58 14.12 6.84
N ALA A 423 20.73 14.31 5.84
CA ALA A 423 20.07 15.60 5.59
C ALA A 423 19.14 16.01 6.74
N VAL A 424 18.34 15.07 7.26
CA VAL A 424 17.44 15.30 8.40
C VAL A 424 18.24 15.67 9.66
N VAL A 425 19.36 14.99 9.93
CA VAL A 425 20.26 15.37 11.02
C VAL A 425 20.74 16.82 10.88
N ALA A 426 21.17 17.22 9.66
CA ALA A 426 21.62 18.59 9.42
C ALA A 426 20.49 19.63 9.59
N MET A 427 19.29 19.32 9.07
CA MET A 427 18.13 20.19 9.20
C MET A 427 17.72 20.39 10.66
N LEU A 428 17.64 19.33 11.45
CA LEU A 428 17.23 19.39 12.84
C LEU A 428 18.33 20.03 13.73
N LYS A 429 19.60 19.80 13.40
CA LYS A 429 20.72 20.51 14.02
C LYS A 429 20.61 22.02 13.83
N ASN A 430 20.21 22.49 12.64
CA ASN A 430 20.01 23.92 12.36
C ASN A 430 18.96 24.55 13.28
N ILE A 431 17.99 23.81 13.78
CA ILE A 431 16.99 24.31 14.74
C ILE A 431 17.33 23.99 16.20
N GLY A 432 18.50 23.40 16.45
CA GLY A 432 19.05 23.13 17.79
C GLY A 432 18.64 21.78 18.39
N ILE A 433 18.22 20.83 17.55
CA ILE A 433 17.89 19.45 17.93
C ILE A 433 19.05 18.54 17.57
N LYS A 434 19.51 17.72 18.53
CA LYS A 434 20.48 16.66 18.27
C LYS A 434 19.73 15.38 17.89
N LEU A 435 20.16 14.77 16.79
CA LEU A 435 19.58 13.54 16.29
C LEU A 435 20.67 12.48 16.12
N ASP A 436 20.50 11.32 16.76
CA ASP A 436 21.41 10.19 16.67
C ASP A 436 20.87 9.12 15.71
N ILE A 437 21.60 8.83 14.62
CA ILE A 437 21.21 7.81 13.66
C ILE A 437 21.50 6.43 14.23
N GLN A 438 20.46 5.61 14.35
CA GLN A 438 20.55 4.18 14.65
C GLN A 438 20.41 3.39 13.35
N GLN A 439 21.53 2.90 12.84
CA GLN A 439 21.55 2.07 11.63
C GLN A 439 21.22 0.62 11.98
N VAL A 440 20.18 0.05 11.40
CA VAL A 440 19.75 -1.33 11.62
C VAL A 440 19.62 -2.09 10.28
N ALA A 441 19.75 -3.41 10.31
CA ALA A 441 19.61 -4.24 9.12
C ALA A 441 18.14 -4.29 8.65
N SER A 442 17.92 -4.44 7.35
CA SER A 442 16.57 -4.54 6.76
C SER A 442 15.74 -5.68 7.36
N ARG A 443 16.37 -6.79 7.71
CA ARG A 443 15.69 -7.95 8.35
C ARG A 443 15.07 -7.66 9.72
N ASP A 444 15.44 -6.54 10.34
CA ASP A 444 14.91 -6.12 11.65
C ASP A 444 13.68 -5.22 11.52
N PHE A 445 13.24 -4.90 10.30
CA PHE A 445 12.14 -3.98 10.01
C PHE A 445 10.85 -4.33 10.78
N SER A 446 10.37 -5.56 10.69
CA SER A 446 9.18 -6.01 11.44
C SER A 446 9.32 -5.83 12.95
N THR A 447 10.52 -6.06 13.51
CA THR A 447 10.80 -5.90 14.94
C THR A 447 10.78 -4.43 15.36
N ILE A 448 11.29 -3.53 14.49
CA ILE A 448 11.28 -2.08 14.74
C ILE A 448 9.86 -1.55 14.78
N ILE A 449 9.05 -1.85 13.76
CA ILE A 449 7.69 -1.30 13.66
C ILE A 449 6.74 -1.89 14.70
N SER A 450 6.73 -3.21 14.91
CA SER A 450 5.85 -3.86 15.88
C SER A 450 6.18 -3.48 17.32
N GLY A 451 7.47 -3.30 17.63
CA GLY A 451 7.94 -2.85 18.94
C GLY A 451 7.96 -1.33 19.11
N ARG A 452 7.64 -0.55 18.06
CA ARG A 452 7.78 0.93 18.03
C ARG A 452 9.14 1.40 18.56
N LYS A 453 10.21 0.70 18.16
CA LYS A 453 11.58 0.93 18.65
C LYS A 453 12.26 2.08 17.90
N PHE A 454 11.68 3.25 17.93
CA PHE A 454 12.19 4.46 17.30
C PHE A 454 11.61 5.71 17.96
N ASP A 455 12.30 6.84 17.83
CA ASP A 455 11.73 8.18 18.07
C ASP A 455 11.26 8.78 16.75
N ILE A 456 12.15 8.83 15.74
CA ILE A 456 11.81 9.15 14.36
C ILE A 456 12.07 7.91 13.48
N PHE A 457 11.14 7.66 12.55
CA PHE A 457 11.29 6.62 11.58
C PHE A 457 10.82 7.10 10.19
N TYR A 458 11.65 6.86 9.17
CA TYR A 458 11.29 7.10 7.78
C TYR A 458 10.98 5.77 7.11
N SER A 459 9.75 5.62 6.69
CA SER A 459 9.24 4.41 6.01
C SER A 459 8.02 4.79 5.18
N GLY A 460 7.19 3.83 4.79
CA GLY A 460 5.97 4.16 4.08
C GLY A 460 4.88 3.12 4.20
N PHE A 461 3.71 3.49 3.73
CA PHE A 461 2.55 2.61 3.59
C PHE A 461 2.35 2.24 2.13
N LEU A 462 2.18 0.94 1.87
CA LEU A 462 1.76 0.42 0.57
C LEU A 462 0.22 0.40 0.53
N GLN A 463 -0.35 1.03 -0.48
CA GLN A 463 -1.77 0.94 -0.78
C GLN A 463 -1.97 0.00 -1.97
N SER A 464 -2.47 -1.20 -1.72
CA SER A 464 -2.58 -2.26 -2.74
C SER A 464 -3.80 -2.14 -3.65
N ASP A 465 -4.75 -1.26 -3.31
CA ASP A 465 -6.02 -1.07 -4.01
C ASP A 465 -6.43 0.41 -4.05
N PRO A 466 -7.47 0.79 -4.81
CA PRO A 466 -7.90 2.19 -4.96
C PRO A 466 -8.74 2.72 -3.79
N PHE A 467 -9.00 1.94 -2.75
CA PHE A 467 -9.99 2.23 -1.71
C PHE A 467 -9.40 2.91 -0.47
N GLY A 468 -8.38 3.77 -0.64
CA GLY A 468 -7.65 4.37 0.48
C GLY A 468 -8.51 4.99 1.58
N MET A 469 -9.64 5.63 1.22
CA MET A 469 -10.56 6.19 2.22
C MET A 469 -11.26 5.12 3.06
N ALA A 470 -11.36 3.89 2.58
CA ALA A 470 -11.89 2.77 3.36
C ALA A 470 -11.02 2.47 4.59
N TYR A 471 -9.72 2.79 4.55
CA TYR A 471 -8.72 2.45 5.55
C TYR A 471 -8.32 3.63 6.45
N ILE A 472 -9.15 4.65 6.55
CA ILE A 472 -8.81 5.88 7.29
C ILE A 472 -8.57 5.61 8.79
N CYS A 473 -9.29 4.66 9.39
CA CYS A 473 -9.11 4.29 10.80
C CYS A 473 -7.79 3.53 11.01
N GLN A 474 -7.37 2.70 10.05
CA GLN A 474 -6.09 2.00 10.09
C GLN A 474 -4.90 2.97 10.27
N LEU A 475 -4.97 4.16 9.64
CA LEU A 475 -3.93 5.17 9.72
C LEU A 475 -4.06 6.07 10.96
N TYR A 476 -5.29 6.42 11.37
CA TYR A 476 -5.52 7.52 12.29
C TYR A 476 -6.22 7.15 13.60
N CYS A 477 -6.86 5.97 13.72
CA CYS A 477 -7.46 5.57 14.99
C CYS A 477 -6.38 5.25 16.04
N SER A 478 -6.63 5.65 17.28
CA SER A 478 -5.69 5.53 18.39
C SER A 478 -5.43 4.07 18.81
N ASP A 479 -6.36 3.16 18.53
CA ASP A 479 -6.25 1.72 18.80
C ASP A 479 -5.72 0.90 17.62
N SER A 480 -5.44 1.54 16.47
CA SER A 480 -4.86 0.87 15.31
C SER A 480 -3.40 0.48 15.53
N GLN A 481 -3.06 -0.76 15.15
CA GLN A 481 -1.67 -1.22 15.19
C GLN A 481 -0.78 -0.47 14.18
N LEU A 482 -1.35 0.00 13.06
CA LEU A 482 -0.63 0.75 12.04
C LEU A 482 -0.56 2.26 12.32
N ASN A 483 -1.24 2.79 13.33
CA ASN A 483 -0.96 4.12 13.84
C ASN A 483 0.37 4.09 14.63
N LEU A 484 1.48 4.02 13.90
CA LEU A 484 2.82 3.91 14.47
C LEU A 484 3.23 5.14 15.26
N SER A 485 2.64 6.31 14.99
CA SER A 485 2.88 7.54 15.74
C SER A 485 2.33 7.49 17.16
N GLY A 486 1.32 6.65 17.40
CA GLY A 486 0.62 6.56 18.68
C GLY A 486 -0.13 7.83 19.09
N THR A 487 -0.38 8.73 18.12
CA THR A 487 -1.19 9.95 18.32
C THR A 487 -2.67 9.62 18.29
N ASN A 488 -3.52 10.64 18.53
CA ASN A 488 -4.97 10.57 18.61
C ASN A 488 -5.49 9.90 19.89
N ASN A 489 -6.80 9.84 20.01
CA ASN A 489 -7.51 9.35 21.19
C ASN A 489 -8.92 8.85 20.80
N PRO A 490 -9.64 8.13 21.68
CA PRO A 490 -10.94 7.58 21.36
C PRO A 490 -12.02 8.59 20.93
N ALA A 491 -11.94 9.87 21.37
CA ALA A 491 -12.86 10.89 20.92
C ALA A 491 -12.64 11.26 19.45
N PHE A 492 -11.38 11.31 19.01
CA PHE A 492 -11.04 11.50 17.60
C PHE A 492 -11.38 10.25 16.75
N ASP A 493 -11.17 9.05 17.29
CA ASP A 493 -11.52 7.80 16.61
C ASP A 493 -12.99 7.76 16.19
N SER A 494 -13.88 8.33 17.01
CA SER A 494 -15.31 8.44 16.67
C SER A 494 -15.55 9.31 15.44
N GLN A 495 -14.76 10.37 15.25
CA GLN A 495 -14.84 11.23 14.06
C GLN A 495 -14.29 10.52 12.82
N VAL A 496 -13.20 9.78 12.97
CA VAL A 496 -12.61 8.96 11.88
C VAL A 496 -13.62 7.90 11.43
N LYS A 497 -14.20 7.14 12.34
CA LYS A 497 -15.17 6.08 12.05
C LYS A 497 -16.45 6.63 11.41
N ALA A 498 -16.85 7.85 11.75
CA ALA A 498 -18.01 8.50 11.16
C ALA A 498 -17.87 8.75 9.64
N VAL A 499 -16.62 8.88 9.12
CA VAL A 499 -16.39 9.04 7.67
C VAL A 499 -17.02 7.88 6.89
N ASN A 500 -16.72 6.65 7.28
CA ASN A 500 -17.18 5.45 6.57
C ASN A 500 -18.68 5.16 6.77
N THR A 501 -19.41 5.97 7.57
CA THR A 501 -20.86 5.86 7.70
C THR A 501 -21.64 6.72 6.68
N LEU A 502 -20.97 7.63 6.00
CA LEU A 502 -21.58 8.51 5.00
C LEU A 502 -21.98 7.71 3.74
N PRO A 503 -23.12 8.04 3.11
CA PRO A 503 -23.72 7.17 2.10
C PRO A 503 -23.07 7.22 0.73
N THR A 504 -22.23 8.23 0.43
CA THR A 504 -21.60 8.39 -0.87
C THR A 504 -20.08 8.56 -0.76
N ALA A 505 -19.34 8.15 -1.79
CA ALA A 505 -17.90 8.35 -1.86
C ALA A 505 -17.51 9.84 -1.76
N GLN A 506 -18.29 10.72 -2.38
CA GLN A 506 -18.02 12.17 -2.36
C GLN A 506 -18.14 12.76 -0.96
N GLU A 507 -19.18 12.38 -0.20
CA GLU A 507 -19.32 12.80 1.19
C GLU A 507 -18.19 12.24 2.06
N GLN A 508 -17.78 10.99 1.82
CA GLN A 508 -16.66 10.38 2.52
C GLN A 508 -15.34 11.06 2.16
N PHE A 509 -15.10 11.42 0.90
CA PHE A 509 -13.92 12.21 0.50
C PHE A 509 -13.91 13.57 1.19
N ALA A 510 -15.01 14.30 1.17
CA ALA A 510 -15.10 15.60 1.81
C ALA A 510 -14.82 15.52 3.31
N LYS A 511 -15.50 14.62 4.02
CA LYS A 511 -15.33 14.45 5.47
C LYS A 511 -13.98 13.83 5.84
N GLY A 512 -13.49 12.89 5.06
CA GLY A 512 -12.19 12.27 5.25
C GLY A 512 -11.04 13.27 5.14
N ASN A 513 -11.08 14.18 4.18
CA ASN A 513 -10.09 15.27 4.06
C ASN A 513 -10.11 16.22 5.27
N GLU A 514 -11.28 16.54 5.83
CA GLU A 514 -11.38 17.31 7.07
C GLU A 514 -10.72 16.56 8.24
N VAL A 515 -11.09 15.30 8.42
CA VAL A 515 -10.58 14.44 9.50
C VAL A 515 -9.06 14.23 9.36
N GLU A 516 -8.56 14.00 8.14
CA GLU A 516 -7.12 13.86 7.90
C GLU A 516 -6.37 15.16 8.20
N THR A 517 -6.95 16.33 7.86
CA THR A 517 -6.38 17.63 8.24
C THR A 517 -6.26 17.78 9.77
N GLU A 518 -7.28 17.36 10.52
CA GLU A 518 -7.24 17.37 11.99
C GLU A 518 -6.22 16.36 12.53
N ALA A 519 -6.11 15.16 11.93
CA ALA A 519 -5.11 14.18 12.30
C ALA A 519 -3.67 14.72 12.16
N PHE A 520 -3.39 15.45 11.08
CA PHE A 520 -2.06 16.07 10.89
C PHE A 520 -1.71 17.11 11.97
N LYS A 521 -2.69 17.76 12.62
CA LYS A 521 -2.45 18.67 13.76
C LYS A 521 -1.91 17.98 14.99
N THR A 522 -1.89 16.65 15.02
CA THR A 522 -1.20 15.89 16.08
C THR A 522 0.30 15.78 15.85
N TYR A 523 0.77 16.15 14.66
CA TYR A 523 2.18 16.15 14.25
C TYR A 523 2.86 14.79 14.44
N GLY A 524 2.12 13.71 14.20
CA GLY A 524 2.65 12.34 14.30
C GLY A 524 3.17 11.80 12.97
N LEU A 525 2.55 12.20 11.86
CA LEU A 525 2.82 11.71 10.51
C LEU A 525 3.06 12.88 9.56
N MET A 526 4.11 12.77 8.72
CA MET A 526 4.42 13.74 7.66
C MET A 526 4.58 12.99 6.33
N PRO A 527 3.62 13.06 5.40
CA PRO A 527 3.79 12.51 4.05
C PRO A 527 4.94 13.23 3.35
N THR A 528 5.78 12.49 2.64
CA THR A 528 6.96 13.05 1.97
C THR A 528 6.94 12.86 0.46
N LEU A 529 6.86 11.62 -0.02
CA LEU A 529 7.00 11.25 -1.43
C LEU A 529 6.04 10.11 -1.79
N THR A 530 5.63 10.05 -3.07
CA THR A 530 4.91 8.89 -3.62
C THR A 530 5.85 7.97 -4.39
N LEU A 531 6.91 8.50 -4.99
CA LEU A 531 7.96 7.81 -5.74
C LEU A 531 7.54 7.27 -7.12
N PRO A 532 8.48 7.21 -8.06
CA PRO A 532 8.31 6.38 -9.25
C PRO A 532 8.62 4.91 -8.90
N ALA A 533 7.81 3.99 -9.41
CA ALA A 533 8.13 2.56 -9.41
C ALA A 533 8.96 2.23 -10.66
N ILE A 534 10.26 2.07 -10.50
CA ILE A 534 11.17 1.69 -11.58
C ILE A 534 11.79 0.34 -11.24
N ILE A 535 11.54 -0.66 -12.08
CA ILE A 535 12.09 -2.00 -11.88
C ILE A 535 12.83 -2.48 -13.13
N ALA A 536 13.92 -3.19 -12.93
CA ALA A 536 14.55 -3.99 -13.97
C ALA A 536 14.02 -5.43 -13.88
N VAL A 537 13.64 -5.99 -15.01
CA VAL A 537 13.16 -7.37 -15.10
C VAL A 537 13.85 -8.10 -16.25
N LYS A 538 14.07 -9.40 -16.16
CA LYS A 538 14.50 -10.21 -17.29
C LYS A 538 13.47 -10.15 -18.41
N HIS A 539 13.93 -10.03 -19.65
CA HIS A 539 13.06 -9.93 -20.82
C HIS A 539 12.10 -11.12 -20.91
N GLY A 540 10.85 -10.84 -21.32
CA GLY A 540 9.81 -11.85 -21.45
C GLY A 540 9.06 -12.20 -20.17
N LEU A 541 9.44 -11.67 -18.98
CA LEU A 541 8.62 -11.82 -17.79
C LEU A 541 7.30 -11.06 -17.99
N ALA A 542 6.18 -11.74 -17.87
CA ALA A 542 4.85 -11.25 -18.20
C ALA A 542 3.94 -11.14 -16.98
N ASN A 543 3.00 -10.18 -17.03
CA ASN A 543 2.03 -9.87 -15.99
C ASN A 543 2.70 -9.52 -14.64
N TYR A 544 3.89 -8.89 -14.72
CA TYR A 544 4.69 -8.51 -13.57
C TYR A 544 5.36 -7.14 -13.83
N GLY A 545 5.24 -6.21 -12.89
CA GLY A 545 5.88 -4.90 -13.06
C GLY A 545 5.11 -3.74 -12.43
N SER A 546 5.37 -2.54 -12.95
CA SER A 546 4.79 -1.28 -12.49
C SER A 546 3.41 -1.07 -13.11
N GLY A 547 2.38 -1.66 -12.50
CA GLY A 547 1.02 -1.73 -13.03
C GLY A 547 0.00 -0.79 -12.39
N ARG A 548 0.37 0.17 -11.54
CA ARG A 548 -0.56 0.92 -10.68
C ARG A 548 -1.33 -0.06 -9.78
N PHE A 549 -2.68 0.04 -9.80
CA PHE A 549 -3.56 -0.89 -9.07
C PHE A 549 -3.68 -2.29 -9.70
N PHE A 550 -3.00 -2.54 -10.80
CA PHE A 550 -3.04 -3.86 -11.43
C PHE A 550 -2.60 -4.95 -10.45
N SER A 551 -3.46 -5.91 -10.26
CA SER A 551 -3.15 -7.16 -9.58
C SER A 551 -3.65 -8.33 -10.40
N THR A 552 -2.97 -9.46 -10.29
CA THR A 552 -3.34 -10.70 -10.99
C THR A 552 -3.12 -11.89 -10.08
N THR A 553 -3.75 -12.99 -10.42
CA THR A 553 -3.53 -14.24 -9.70
C THR A 553 -2.21 -14.90 -10.12
N PRO A 554 -1.53 -15.62 -9.22
CA PRO A 554 -0.18 -16.15 -9.46
C PRO A 554 -0.05 -17.08 -10.67
N GLU A 555 -1.12 -17.80 -11.05
CA GLU A 555 -1.10 -18.69 -12.23
C GLU A 555 -0.95 -17.92 -13.54
N ASN A 556 -1.29 -16.63 -13.55
CA ASN A 556 -1.17 -15.77 -14.73
C ASN A 556 0.19 -15.05 -14.82
N ILE A 557 1.09 -15.25 -13.85
CA ILE A 557 2.46 -14.72 -13.90
C ILE A 557 3.37 -15.77 -14.53
N GLY A 558 4.20 -15.37 -15.47
CA GLY A 558 5.08 -16.32 -16.13
C GLY A 558 5.96 -15.69 -17.20
N TRP A 559 6.53 -16.52 -18.02
CA TRP A 559 7.42 -16.13 -19.11
C TRP A 559 6.67 -16.19 -20.44
N GLN A 560 6.82 -15.18 -21.27
CA GLN A 560 6.27 -15.14 -22.63
C GLN A 560 6.90 -16.27 -23.48
N LYS A 561 6.10 -16.84 -24.40
CA LYS A 561 6.55 -17.83 -25.39
C LYS A 561 7.55 -17.26 -26.36
#